data_da5e7aec759dba1fc173c5c0fa5ac0e3
#
_entry.id   da5e7aec759dba1fc173c5c0fa5ac0e3
#
_cell.length_a   1.000
_cell.length_b   1.000
_cell.length_c   1.000
_cell.angle_alpha   90.00
_cell.angle_beta   90.00
_cell.angle_gamma   90.00
#
_symmetry.space_group_name_H-M   'P 1'
#
loop_
_entity.id
_entity.type
_entity.pdbx_description
1 polymer ?
#
loop_
_entity_poly.entity_id
_entity_poly.type
_entity_poly.pdbx_seq_one_letter_code
_entity_poly.pdbx_strand_id
1 'polypeptide(L)'
;MLDAKLKDVLLSTTPANPLPLAPEVSVEKIKAELGALSEESFLVEAGDLVAYCCEARQIPDILWQIGILREFTFRAADEGTGQPLDLDDFDATYDHIFIWDRNAERIVGGYRLGRIDQILMRQGKAGLYTSTLFEIDDAVLEALNPALELGRSFVVPDYQRSFAMPLLWRGIGAYLNRRPWYRRLIGAVSIDREYSDQSVALMCRFFSEKCGVEPEWAAGVKPKQPFDWRQYDLSAEPQTLGELNAEIAALSNGRSIPTLLKHYAMLEAEFFGFNVDPDFCNVVDGLICVDLLKAPQRKLARFMGPVAVDALRAA
;
A
#
# COMPACT_ATOMS: atom_id res chain seq x y z
N MET A 1 -4.72 25.39 26.84
CA MET A 1 -3.46 24.74 27.25
C MET A 1 -3.33 23.28 26.74
N LEU A 2 -4.27 22.83 25.88
CA LEU A 2 -4.19 21.54 25.14
C LEU A 2 -3.51 21.66 23.76
N ASP A 3 -3.42 22.87 23.24
CA ASP A 3 -3.00 23.17 21.86
C ASP A 3 -1.48 23.02 21.59
N ALA A 4 -0.65 23.17 22.62
CA ALA A 4 0.80 23.11 22.47
C ALA A 4 1.35 21.66 22.43
N LYS A 5 0.69 20.71 23.10
CA LYS A 5 1.12 19.30 23.11
C LYS A 5 0.76 18.55 21.83
N LEU A 6 -0.34 18.93 21.17
CA LEU A 6 -0.70 18.33 19.87
C LEU A 6 0.21 18.84 18.73
N LYS A 7 0.64 20.09 18.79
CA LYS A 7 1.58 20.63 17.79
C LYS A 7 2.96 19.98 17.84
N ASP A 8 3.44 19.60 19.01
CA ASP A 8 4.74 18.92 19.16
C ASP A 8 4.69 17.44 18.70
N VAL A 9 3.52 16.79 18.73
CA VAL A 9 3.33 15.39 18.23
C VAL A 9 3.27 15.34 16.70
N LEU A 10 2.76 16.38 16.05
CA LEU A 10 2.62 16.45 14.59
C LEU A 10 3.88 16.93 13.86
N LEU A 11 4.96 17.30 14.57
CA LEU A 11 6.20 17.84 13.99
C LEU A 11 7.37 16.84 13.94
N SER A 12 7.13 15.55 14.16
CA SER A 12 8.18 14.53 13.98
C SER A 12 8.35 14.23 12.49
N THR A 13 9.18 15.01 11.83
CA THR A 13 9.81 14.69 10.54
C THR A 13 10.61 13.38 10.67
N THR A 14 10.97 12.74 9.55
CA THR A 14 12.04 11.71 9.46
C THR A 14 13.07 11.96 10.54
N PRO A 15 13.53 10.95 11.31
CA PRO A 15 14.47 11.18 12.42
C PRO A 15 15.52 12.19 12.01
N ALA A 16 15.77 13.21 12.84
CA ALA A 16 16.65 14.33 12.49
C ALA A 16 18.06 13.90 12.03
N ASN A 17 18.41 12.61 12.22
CA ASN A 17 19.61 11.95 11.73
C ASN A 17 19.26 10.49 11.32
N PRO A 18 18.77 10.23 10.10
CA PRO A 18 18.57 8.87 9.63
C PRO A 18 19.91 8.13 9.56
N LEU A 19 19.92 6.85 9.94
CA LEU A 19 21.11 6.03 9.80
C LEU A 19 21.47 5.87 8.31
N PRO A 20 22.76 5.68 7.96
CA PRO A 20 23.13 5.35 6.58
C PRO A 20 22.37 4.11 6.08
N LEU A 21 22.01 4.10 4.81
CA LEU A 21 21.43 2.92 4.20
C LEU A 21 22.40 1.73 4.31
N ALA A 22 21.84 0.53 4.44
CA ALA A 22 22.64 -0.69 4.42
C ALA A 22 23.37 -0.85 3.06
N PRO A 23 24.49 -1.57 3.03
CA PRO A 23 25.18 -1.87 1.77
C PRO A 23 24.28 -2.64 0.80
N GLU A 24 24.28 -2.23 -0.46
CA GLU A 24 23.54 -2.93 -1.51
C GLU A 24 24.06 -4.35 -1.72
N VAL A 25 23.15 -5.22 -2.13
CA VAL A 25 23.49 -6.59 -2.54
C VAL A 25 24.11 -6.56 -3.94
N SER A 26 25.15 -7.37 -4.16
CA SER A 26 25.74 -7.44 -5.50
C SER A 26 24.77 -8.02 -6.53
N VAL A 27 24.88 -7.52 -7.77
CA VAL A 27 24.03 -7.95 -8.89
C VAL A 27 24.13 -9.46 -9.14
N GLU A 28 25.33 -10.05 -8.94
CA GLU A 28 25.57 -11.48 -9.12
C GLU A 28 24.75 -12.32 -8.15
N LYS A 29 24.61 -11.89 -6.89
CA LYS A 29 23.79 -12.58 -5.88
C LYS A 29 22.31 -12.49 -6.24
N ILE A 30 21.84 -11.32 -6.63
CA ILE A 30 20.46 -11.12 -7.09
C ILE A 30 20.17 -12.01 -8.30
N LYS A 31 21.07 -12.03 -9.30
CA LYS A 31 20.93 -12.88 -10.49
C LYS A 31 20.96 -14.38 -10.15
N ALA A 32 21.76 -14.79 -9.17
CA ALA A 32 21.79 -16.17 -8.71
C ALA A 32 20.46 -16.59 -8.10
N GLU A 33 19.86 -15.75 -7.25
CA GLU A 33 18.52 -16.03 -6.71
C GLU A 33 17.46 -16.02 -7.81
N LEU A 34 17.46 -15.04 -8.72
CA LEU A 34 16.53 -15.01 -9.86
C LEU A 34 16.64 -16.27 -10.72
N GLY A 35 17.86 -16.76 -10.97
CA GLY A 35 18.12 -17.99 -11.73
C GLY A 35 17.68 -19.27 -11.03
N ALA A 36 17.49 -19.24 -9.70
CA ALA A 36 17.00 -20.36 -8.90
C ALA A 36 15.46 -20.38 -8.75
N LEU A 37 14.77 -19.32 -9.19
CA LEU A 37 13.31 -19.24 -9.09
C LEU A 37 12.64 -20.22 -10.06
N SER A 38 11.54 -20.81 -9.59
CA SER A 38 10.67 -21.62 -10.45
C SER A 38 9.87 -20.73 -11.41
N GLU A 39 9.35 -21.34 -12.49
CA GLU A 39 8.46 -20.66 -13.43
C GLU A 39 7.20 -20.08 -12.76
N GLU A 40 6.77 -20.68 -11.65
CA GLU A 40 5.62 -20.18 -10.87
C GLU A 40 5.88 -18.81 -10.24
N SER A 41 7.14 -18.46 -9.98
CA SER A 41 7.51 -17.14 -9.45
C SER A 41 7.36 -16.03 -10.48
N PHE A 42 7.45 -16.33 -11.76
CA PHE A 42 7.23 -15.36 -12.85
C PHE A 42 5.73 -15.00 -12.91
N LEU A 43 5.43 -13.72 -12.99
CA LEU A 43 4.05 -13.22 -13.11
C LEU A 43 3.76 -12.66 -14.51
N VAL A 44 4.47 -11.63 -14.91
CA VAL A 44 4.23 -10.88 -16.16
C VAL A 44 5.46 -10.04 -16.51
N GLU A 45 5.60 -9.69 -17.78
CA GLU A 45 6.67 -8.80 -18.25
C GLU A 45 6.15 -7.72 -19.20
N ALA A 46 6.91 -6.63 -19.31
CA ALA A 46 6.69 -5.55 -20.26
C ALA A 46 8.06 -4.95 -20.69
N GLY A 47 8.51 -5.28 -21.89
CA GLY A 47 9.87 -4.93 -22.34
C GLY A 47 10.92 -5.60 -21.45
N ASP A 48 11.85 -4.80 -20.91
CA ASP A 48 12.90 -5.30 -20.02
C ASP A 48 12.45 -5.48 -18.56
N LEU A 49 11.26 -4.99 -18.20
CA LEU A 49 10.71 -5.10 -16.86
C LEU A 49 10.01 -6.43 -16.67
N VAL A 50 10.37 -7.16 -15.61
CA VAL A 50 9.78 -8.46 -15.26
C VAL A 50 9.30 -8.43 -13.82
N ALA A 51 8.03 -8.80 -13.61
CA ALA A 51 7.44 -8.95 -12.29
C ALA A 51 7.50 -10.41 -11.82
N TYR A 52 8.00 -10.61 -10.61
CA TYR A 52 8.05 -11.89 -9.90
C TYR A 52 7.22 -11.82 -8.62
N CYS A 53 6.80 -12.98 -8.09
CA CYS A 53 6.24 -13.12 -6.76
C CYS A 53 6.89 -14.31 -6.05
N CYS A 54 7.43 -14.07 -4.85
CA CYS A 54 8.20 -15.06 -4.10
C CYS A 54 7.90 -14.96 -2.60
N GLU A 55 8.03 -16.08 -1.90
CA GLU A 55 8.13 -16.09 -0.44
C GLU A 55 9.51 -15.60 0.00
N ALA A 56 9.61 -14.96 1.16
CA ALA A 56 10.86 -14.41 1.71
C ALA A 56 12.04 -15.41 1.69
N ARG A 57 11.76 -16.68 2.05
CA ARG A 57 12.78 -17.73 2.10
C ARG A 57 13.43 -18.09 0.77
N GLN A 58 12.78 -17.75 -0.35
CA GLN A 58 13.27 -18.03 -1.69
C GLN A 58 14.22 -16.94 -2.20
N ILE A 59 14.18 -15.75 -1.60
CA ILE A 59 14.81 -14.53 -2.10
C ILE A 59 15.49 -13.71 -0.98
N PRO A 60 16.31 -14.31 -0.10
CA PRO A 60 16.89 -13.58 1.03
C PRO A 60 17.76 -12.39 0.64
N ASP A 61 18.59 -12.49 -0.39
CA ASP A 61 19.42 -11.39 -0.88
C ASP A 61 18.55 -10.33 -1.62
N ILE A 62 17.59 -10.77 -2.44
CA ILE A 62 16.61 -9.88 -3.11
C ILE A 62 15.76 -9.16 -2.08
N LEU A 63 15.27 -9.84 -1.03
CA LEU A 63 14.47 -9.22 0.04
C LEU A 63 15.27 -8.17 0.81
N TRP A 64 16.54 -8.43 1.09
CA TRP A 64 17.44 -7.45 1.69
C TRP A 64 17.54 -6.19 0.79
N GLN A 65 17.77 -6.38 -0.51
CA GLN A 65 17.82 -5.28 -1.46
C GLN A 65 16.48 -4.53 -1.55
N ILE A 66 15.35 -5.24 -1.51
CA ILE A 66 14.01 -4.63 -1.45
C ILE A 66 13.90 -3.73 -0.20
N GLY A 67 14.35 -4.19 0.96
CA GLY A 67 14.35 -3.42 2.20
C GLY A 67 15.14 -2.10 2.08
N ILE A 68 16.32 -2.14 1.44
CA ILE A 68 17.12 -0.94 1.17
C ILE A 68 16.37 0.02 0.25
N LEU A 69 15.80 -0.49 -0.85
CA LEU A 69 15.11 0.33 -1.85
C LEU A 69 13.79 0.91 -1.31
N ARG A 70 13.10 0.19 -0.42
CA ARG A 70 11.93 0.69 0.30
C ARG A 70 12.31 1.87 1.17
N GLU A 71 13.30 1.71 2.05
CA GLU A 71 13.76 2.79 2.92
C GLU A 71 14.24 4.00 2.10
N PHE A 72 15.04 3.78 1.05
CA PHE A 72 15.48 4.84 0.14
C PHE A 72 14.31 5.60 -0.48
N THR A 73 13.31 4.87 -0.98
CA THR A 73 12.15 5.46 -1.67
C THR A 73 11.23 6.18 -0.68
N PHE A 74 10.99 5.60 0.49
CA PHE A 74 10.14 6.19 1.53
C PHE A 74 10.78 7.42 2.16
N ARG A 75 12.11 7.45 2.36
CA ARG A 75 12.81 8.69 2.76
C ARG A 75 12.61 9.82 1.76
N ALA A 76 12.60 9.52 0.46
CA ALA A 76 12.36 10.52 -0.57
C ALA A 76 10.93 11.08 -0.58
N ALA A 77 9.99 10.42 0.13
CA ALA A 77 8.60 10.82 0.33
C ALA A 77 8.30 11.29 1.77
N ASP A 78 9.34 11.52 2.60
CA ASP A 78 9.22 11.85 4.03
C ASP A 78 8.43 10.79 4.84
N GLU A 79 8.46 9.53 4.39
CA GLU A 79 7.81 8.37 5.02
C GLU A 79 8.82 7.33 5.55
N GLY A 80 10.12 7.56 5.45
CA GLY A 80 11.17 6.62 5.85
C GLY A 80 11.22 6.37 7.35
N THR A 81 11.61 5.15 7.74
CA THR A 81 11.79 4.74 9.14
C THR A 81 13.05 5.35 9.77
N GLY A 82 13.98 5.84 8.96
CA GLY A 82 15.31 6.30 9.40
C GLY A 82 16.30 5.15 9.69
N GLN A 83 15.88 3.90 9.53
CA GLN A 83 16.70 2.71 9.71
C GLN A 83 17.53 2.41 8.45
N PRO A 84 18.59 1.58 8.51
CA PRO A 84 19.39 1.26 7.32
C PRO A 84 18.61 0.59 6.18
N LEU A 85 17.48 -0.02 6.48
CA LEU A 85 16.55 -0.67 5.54
C LEU A 85 15.17 -0.80 6.20
N ASP A 86 14.11 -0.85 5.39
CA ASP A 86 12.73 -1.09 5.83
C ASP A 86 12.38 -2.58 5.65
N LEU A 87 12.70 -3.39 6.66
CA LEU A 87 12.21 -4.76 6.83
C LEU A 87 11.64 -4.91 8.23
N ASP A 88 10.54 -5.64 8.34
CA ASP A 88 9.87 -5.95 9.58
C ASP A 88 9.53 -7.46 9.69
N ASP A 89 9.00 -7.90 10.83
CA ASP A 89 8.68 -9.31 11.08
C ASP A 89 7.63 -9.86 10.09
N PHE A 90 6.79 -9.01 9.53
CA PHE A 90 5.78 -9.41 8.54
C PHE A 90 6.41 -9.83 7.22
N ASP A 91 7.59 -9.29 6.86
CA ASP A 91 8.26 -9.63 5.61
C ASP A 91 8.60 -11.12 5.52
N ALA A 92 8.81 -11.80 6.65
CA ALA A 92 9.09 -13.24 6.69
C ALA A 92 7.90 -14.13 6.29
N THR A 93 6.67 -13.63 6.40
CA THR A 93 5.43 -14.40 6.24
C THR A 93 4.57 -13.97 5.06
N TYR A 94 4.90 -12.84 4.47
CA TYR A 94 4.23 -12.31 3.28
C TYR A 94 4.94 -12.76 2.00
N ASP A 95 4.21 -12.80 0.92
CA ASP A 95 4.78 -12.92 -0.43
C ASP A 95 5.26 -11.53 -0.88
N HIS A 96 6.33 -11.50 -1.70
CA HIS A 96 6.91 -10.29 -2.24
C HIS A 96 6.74 -10.26 -3.75
N ILE A 97 5.99 -9.28 -4.26
CA ILE A 97 5.98 -8.94 -5.67
C ILE A 97 7.07 -7.90 -5.90
N PHE A 98 7.96 -8.12 -6.86
CA PHE A 98 8.97 -7.16 -7.23
C PHE A 98 9.22 -7.13 -8.73
N ILE A 99 9.75 -6.00 -9.22
CA ILE A 99 10.12 -5.82 -10.61
C ILE A 99 11.63 -5.81 -10.73
N TRP A 100 12.12 -6.66 -11.61
CA TRP A 100 13.49 -6.69 -12.09
C TRP A 100 13.59 -6.04 -13.47
N ASP A 101 14.49 -5.07 -13.64
CA ASP A 101 14.85 -4.54 -14.95
C ASP A 101 16.05 -5.33 -15.48
N ARG A 102 15.83 -6.09 -16.56
CA ARG A 102 16.87 -6.95 -17.19
C ARG A 102 18.00 -6.14 -17.81
N ASN A 103 17.69 -4.95 -18.34
CA ASN A 103 18.66 -4.10 -19.01
C ASN A 103 19.50 -3.30 -18.00
N ALA A 104 18.87 -2.73 -16.98
CA ALA A 104 19.55 -1.98 -15.93
C ALA A 104 20.12 -2.90 -14.83
N GLU A 105 19.80 -4.18 -14.84
CA GLU A 105 20.21 -5.20 -13.86
C GLU A 105 19.94 -4.77 -12.42
N ARG A 106 18.70 -4.27 -12.15
CA ARG A 106 18.30 -3.77 -10.82
C ARG A 106 16.83 -4.01 -10.51
N ILE A 107 16.50 -4.07 -9.22
CA ILE A 107 15.12 -4.04 -8.74
C ILE A 107 14.63 -2.59 -8.78
N VAL A 108 13.39 -2.37 -9.28
CA VAL A 108 12.87 -1.02 -9.51
C VAL A 108 11.55 -0.72 -8.81
N GLY A 109 10.94 -1.72 -8.18
CA GLY A 109 9.70 -1.53 -7.41
C GLY A 109 9.20 -2.84 -6.83
N GLY A 110 8.24 -2.75 -5.93
CA GLY A 110 7.65 -3.93 -5.30
C GLY A 110 6.37 -3.64 -4.53
N TYR A 111 5.75 -4.73 -4.09
CA TYR A 111 4.61 -4.81 -3.19
C TYR A 111 4.79 -5.97 -2.22
N ARG A 112 4.38 -5.80 -0.97
CA ARG A 112 4.21 -6.88 -0.01
C ARG A 112 2.77 -7.37 -0.03
N LEU A 113 2.55 -8.69 -0.06
CA LEU A 113 1.26 -9.33 -0.23
C LEU A 113 1.05 -10.43 0.81
N GLY A 114 0.09 -10.24 1.71
CA GLY A 114 -0.29 -11.19 2.74
C GLY A 114 -1.55 -11.98 2.37
N ARG A 115 -1.51 -13.30 2.46
CA ARG A 115 -2.70 -14.16 2.33
C ARG A 115 -3.40 -14.22 3.69
N ILE A 116 -4.43 -13.40 3.90
CA ILE A 116 -5.07 -13.18 5.21
C ILE A 116 -5.53 -14.50 5.82
N ASP A 117 -6.19 -15.38 5.06
CA ASP A 117 -6.64 -16.71 5.50
C ASP A 117 -5.50 -17.55 6.08
N GLN A 118 -4.35 -17.57 5.42
CA GLN A 118 -3.19 -18.34 5.85
C GLN A 118 -2.47 -17.69 7.05
N ILE A 119 -2.39 -16.37 7.06
CA ILE A 119 -1.80 -15.63 8.17
C ILE A 119 -2.63 -15.83 9.43
N LEU A 120 -3.95 -15.66 9.34
CA LEU A 120 -4.86 -15.89 10.48
C LEU A 120 -4.77 -17.30 11.03
N MET A 121 -4.65 -18.32 10.16
CA MET A 121 -4.51 -19.71 10.57
C MET A 121 -3.19 -19.98 11.34
N ARG A 122 -2.10 -19.32 10.95
CA ARG A 122 -0.75 -19.59 11.48
C ARG A 122 -0.39 -18.70 12.66
N GLN A 123 -0.79 -17.44 12.66
CA GLN A 123 -0.32 -16.39 13.58
C GLN A 123 -1.46 -15.59 14.22
N GLY A 124 -2.72 -15.82 13.81
CA GLY A 124 -3.84 -15.00 14.22
C GLY A 124 -3.73 -13.57 13.69
N LYS A 125 -4.49 -12.65 14.29
CA LYS A 125 -4.52 -11.23 13.90
C LYS A 125 -3.15 -10.54 14.01
N ALA A 126 -2.32 -10.95 14.96
CA ALA A 126 -0.99 -10.37 15.15
C ALA A 126 -0.07 -10.55 13.94
N GLY A 127 -0.37 -11.50 13.05
CA GLY A 127 0.35 -11.68 11.80
C GLY A 127 -0.07 -10.73 10.67
N LEU A 128 -1.09 -9.89 10.87
CA LEU A 128 -1.53 -8.90 9.90
C LEU A 128 -0.92 -7.53 10.21
N TYR A 129 -0.29 -6.90 9.21
CA TYR A 129 0.27 -5.57 9.38
C TYR A 129 -0.80 -4.54 9.75
N THR A 130 -1.98 -4.58 9.12
CA THR A 130 -3.09 -3.68 9.44
C THR A 130 -3.54 -3.77 10.90
N SER A 131 -3.29 -4.90 11.57
CA SER A 131 -3.55 -5.04 13.00
C SER A 131 -2.57 -4.25 13.90
N THR A 132 -1.48 -3.72 13.36
CA THR A 132 -0.63 -2.76 14.10
C THR A 132 -1.30 -1.40 14.21
N LEU A 133 -2.11 -1.01 13.22
CA LEU A 133 -2.76 0.30 13.07
C LEU A 133 -4.21 0.29 13.53
N PHE A 134 -4.91 -0.83 13.38
CA PHE A 134 -6.36 -0.96 13.64
C PHE A 134 -6.66 -2.16 14.54
N GLU A 135 -7.66 -2.00 15.40
CA GLU A 135 -8.34 -3.12 16.04
C GLU A 135 -9.46 -3.58 15.11
N ILE A 136 -9.41 -4.86 14.69
CA ILE A 136 -10.37 -5.43 13.74
C ILE A 136 -11.07 -6.61 14.41
N ASP A 137 -12.41 -6.57 14.46
CA ASP A 137 -13.21 -7.64 15.02
C ASP A 137 -13.12 -8.93 14.18
N ASP A 138 -13.22 -10.09 14.83
CA ASP A 138 -13.17 -11.40 14.15
C ASP A 138 -14.26 -11.53 13.09
N ALA A 139 -15.46 -11.06 13.36
CA ALA A 139 -16.58 -11.09 12.43
C ALA A 139 -16.29 -10.33 11.13
N VAL A 140 -15.56 -9.20 11.20
CA VAL A 140 -15.14 -8.43 10.02
C VAL A 140 -14.10 -9.22 9.24
N LEU A 141 -13.09 -9.78 9.91
CA LEU A 141 -12.06 -10.58 9.24
C LEU A 141 -12.64 -11.84 8.59
N GLU A 142 -13.58 -12.52 9.23
CA GLU A 142 -14.29 -13.68 8.65
C GLU A 142 -15.10 -13.28 7.40
N ALA A 143 -15.81 -12.14 7.46
CA ALA A 143 -16.59 -11.64 6.34
C ALA A 143 -15.73 -11.17 5.17
N LEU A 144 -14.51 -10.66 5.43
CA LEU A 144 -13.56 -10.22 4.40
C LEU A 144 -12.82 -11.39 3.73
N ASN A 145 -12.63 -12.53 4.43
CA ASN A 145 -11.88 -13.67 3.93
C ASN A 145 -12.64 -14.47 2.84
N PRO A 146 -11.91 -15.09 1.89
CA PRO A 146 -10.47 -14.96 1.66
C PRO A 146 -10.10 -13.65 1.01
N ALA A 147 -9.06 -12.99 1.54
CA ALA A 147 -8.59 -11.68 1.08
C ALA A 147 -7.05 -11.60 1.06
N LEU A 148 -6.53 -10.63 0.31
CA LEU A 148 -5.11 -10.31 0.29
C LEU A 148 -4.87 -8.97 0.99
N GLU A 149 -3.91 -8.93 1.90
CA GLU A 149 -3.40 -7.70 2.46
C GLU A 149 -2.25 -7.16 1.61
N LEU A 150 -2.39 -5.95 1.10
CA LEU A 150 -1.38 -5.26 0.29
C LEU A 150 -0.71 -4.17 1.12
N GLY A 151 0.62 -4.09 1.04
CA GLY A 151 1.38 -3.04 1.71
C GLY A 151 2.76 -2.84 1.12
N ARG A 152 3.49 -1.88 1.68
CA ARG A 152 4.87 -1.58 1.29
C ARG A 152 5.06 -1.40 -0.22
N SER A 153 4.10 -0.74 -0.87
CA SER A 153 4.18 -0.38 -2.29
C SER A 153 5.27 0.66 -2.54
N PHE A 154 6.20 0.36 -3.43
CA PHE A 154 7.19 1.35 -3.84
C PHE A 154 7.57 1.20 -5.31
N VAL A 155 7.99 2.31 -5.90
CA VAL A 155 8.71 2.38 -7.17
C VAL A 155 9.84 3.39 -6.98
N VAL A 156 11.08 2.98 -7.26
CA VAL A 156 12.24 3.86 -7.09
C VAL A 156 12.08 5.15 -7.91
N PRO A 157 12.60 6.30 -7.43
CA PRO A 157 12.32 7.62 -8.02
C PRO A 157 12.51 7.69 -9.54
N ASP A 158 13.58 7.10 -10.07
CA ASP A 158 13.90 7.09 -11.51
C ASP A 158 12.84 6.38 -12.36
N TYR A 159 12.04 5.49 -11.77
CA TYR A 159 11.02 4.68 -12.46
C TYR A 159 9.58 5.10 -12.16
N GLN A 160 9.34 6.13 -11.32
CA GLN A 160 7.97 6.57 -10.98
C GLN A 160 7.16 7.05 -12.18
N ARG A 161 7.82 7.52 -13.25
CA ARG A 161 7.17 7.92 -14.51
C ARG A 161 7.20 6.83 -15.58
N SER A 162 7.68 5.63 -15.23
CA SER A 162 7.76 4.48 -16.14
C SER A 162 6.49 3.60 -16.06
N PHE A 163 6.56 2.45 -16.72
CA PHE A 163 5.51 1.43 -16.65
C PHE A 163 5.61 0.54 -15.39
N ALA A 164 6.50 0.82 -14.43
CA ALA A 164 6.73 -0.03 -13.26
C ALA A 164 5.47 -0.17 -12.37
N MET A 165 4.83 0.93 -11.96
CA MET A 165 3.61 0.85 -11.15
C MET A 165 2.46 0.13 -11.88
N PRO A 166 2.14 0.41 -13.15
CA PRO A 166 1.20 -0.40 -13.92
C PRO A 166 1.58 -1.89 -13.99
N LEU A 167 2.87 -2.22 -14.08
CA LEU A 167 3.33 -3.61 -14.14
C LEU A 167 3.16 -4.33 -12.80
N LEU A 168 3.37 -3.65 -11.66
CA LEU A 168 3.06 -4.19 -10.33
C LEU A 168 1.57 -4.58 -10.22
N TRP A 169 0.67 -3.71 -10.67
CA TRP A 169 -0.77 -4.01 -10.69
C TRP A 169 -1.12 -5.19 -11.62
N ARG A 170 -0.48 -5.27 -12.78
CA ARG A 170 -0.61 -6.45 -13.66
C ARG A 170 -0.06 -7.72 -13.00
N GLY A 171 1.02 -7.59 -12.22
CA GLY A 171 1.56 -8.67 -11.41
C GLY A 171 0.54 -9.17 -10.37
N ILE A 172 -0.11 -8.25 -9.63
CA ILE A 172 -1.21 -8.60 -8.72
C ILE A 172 -2.33 -9.32 -9.49
N GLY A 173 -2.71 -8.83 -10.68
CA GLY A 173 -3.70 -9.48 -11.54
C GLY A 173 -3.29 -10.89 -11.96
N ALA A 174 -2.04 -11.10 -12.35
CA ALA A 174 -1.52 -12.42 -12.71
C ALA A 174 -1.48 -13.38 -11.50
N TYR A 175 -1.17 -12.87 -10.31
CA TYR A 175 -1.25 -13.62 -9.06
C TYR A 175 -2.68 -14.07 -8.76
N LEU A 176 -3.65 -13.16 -8.89
CA LEU A 176 -5.08 -13.42 -8.68
C LEU A 176 -5.66 -14.39 -9.73
N ASN A 177 -5.19 -14.32 -10.98
CA ASN A 177 -5.59 -15.27 -12.03
C ASN A 177 -5.30 -16.74 -11.65
N ARG A 178 -4.22 -16.96 -10.89
CA ARG A 178 -3.87 -18.30 -10.37
C ARG A 178 -4.60 -18.64 -9.06
N ARG A 179 -5.20 -17.63 -8.38
CA ARG A 179 -5.86 -17.73 -7.06
C ARG A 179 -7.16 -16.92 -7.04
N PRO A 180 -8.13 -17.23 -7.91
CA PRO A 180 -9.32 -16.42 -8.14
C PRO A 180 -10.30 -16.39 -6.96
N TRP A 181 -10.05 -17.19 -5.94
CA TRP A 181 -10.83 -17.15 -4.68
C TRP A 181 -10.50 -15.93 -3.81
N TYR A 182 -9.34 -15.28 -3.98
CA TYR A 182 -9.06 -13.99 -3.35
C TYR A 182 -9.79 -12.88 -4.10
N ARG A 183 -10.89 -12.41 -3.54
CA ARG A 183 -11.78 -11.43 -4.19
C ARG A 183 -11.71 -10.06 -3.55
N ARG A 184 -10.96 -9.91 -2.46
CA ARG A 184 -10.78 -8.64 -1.76
C ARG A 184 -9.32 -8.33 -1.57
N LEU A 185 -9.00 -7.03 -1.77
CA LEU A 185 -7.71 -6.46 -1.46
C LEU A 185 -7.89 -5.51 -0.31
N ILE A 186 -7.13 -5.68 0.75
CA ILE A 186 -7.19 -4.88 1.97
C ILE A 186 -5.82 -4.30 2.22
N GLY A 187 -5.72 -3.14 2.83
CA GLY A 187 -4.44 -2.57 3.21
C GLY A 187 -4.56 -1.16 3.73
N ALA A 188 -3.50 -0.69 4.35
CA ALA A 188 -3.35 0.69 4.72
C ALA A 188 -2.77 1.48 3.53
N VAL A 189 -3.33 2.66 3.26
CA VAL A 189 -2.83 3.59 2.24
C VAL A 189 -2.53 4.92 2.91
N SER A 190 -1.26 5.34 2.80
CA SER A 190 -0.77 6.54 3.47
C SER A 190 -1.10 7.81 2.68
N ILE A 191 -1.36 8.87 3.43
CA ILE A 191 -1.35 10.26 2.96
C ILE A 191 -0.09 10.88 3.53
N ASP A 192 0.87 11.19 2.65
CA ASP A 192 2.18 11.70 3.03
C ASP A 192 2.11 13.08 3.71
N ARG A 193 3.18 13.44 4.40
CA ARG A 193 3.26 14.68 5.17
C ARG A 193 3.52 15.94 4.34
N GLU A 194 3.70 15.82 3.05
CA GLU A 194 3.84 16.97 2.18
C GLU A 194 2.51 17.70 1.95
N TYR A 195 1.37 17.08 2.36
CA TYR A 195 0.07 17.74 2.38
C TYR A 195 -0.11 18.55 3.67
N SER A 196 -0.80 19.70 3.55
CA SER A 196 -1.22 20.46 4.74
C SER A 196 -2.24 19.65 5.56
N ASP A 197 -2.32 19.91 6.86
CA ASP A 197 -3.31 19.26 7.74
C ASP A 197 -4.73 19.44 7.23
N GLN A 198 -5.06 20.61 6.65
CA GLN A 198 -6.36 20.85 6.03
C GLN A 198 -6.61 19.98 4.81
N SER A 199 -5.57 19.74 3.99
CA SER A 199 -5.65 18.83 2.83
C SER A 199 -5.88 17.39 3.28
N VAL A 200 -5.13 16.93 4.28
CA VAL A 200 -5.30 15.60 4.89
C VAL A 200 -6.72 15.46 5.45
N ALA A 201 -7.17 16.43 6.25
CA ALA A 201 -8.51 16.42 6.85
C ALA A 201 -9.62 16.42 5.79
N LEU A 202 -9.47 17.18 4.70
CA LEU A 202 -10.43 17.20 3.60
C LEU A 202 -10.49 15.87 2.86
N MET A 203 -9.33 15.22 2.60
CA MET A 203 -9.29 13.88 2.03
C MET A 203 -9.94 12.85 2.96
N CYS A 204 -9.59 12.84 4.24
CA CYS A 204 -10.17 11.92 5.23
C CYS A 204 -11.69 12.08 5.33
N ARG A 205 -12.21 13.32 5.38
CA ARG A 205 -13.65 13.58 5.36
C ARG A 205 -14.32 13.04 4.12
N PHE A 206 -13.79 13.39 2.93
CA PHE A 206 -14.35 12.95 1.65
C PHE A 206 -14.43 11.43 1.57
N PHE A 207 -13.34 10.72 1.85
CA PHE A 207 -13.32 9.27 1.78
C PHE A 207 -14.19 8.60 2.85
N SER A 208 -14.28 9.17 4.06
CA SER A 208 -15.20 8.68 5.10
C SER A 208 -16.67 8.83 4.70
N GLU A 209 -17.05 9.97 4.11
CA GLU A 209 -18.46 10.29 3.82
C GLU A 209 -18.93 9.71 2.47
N LYS A 210 -18.06 9.65 1.46
CA LYS A 210 -18.42 9.23 0.08
C LYS A 210 -18.02 7.80 -0.27
N CYS A 211 -17.03 7.25 0.46
CA CYS A 211 -16.46 5.94 0.20
C CYS A 211 -16.35 5.10 1.49
N GLY A 212 -17.04 5.48 2.56
CA GLY A 212 -17.05 4.72 3.81
C GLY A 212 -17.77 3.38 3.64
N VAL A 213 -17.31 2.37 4.38
CA VAL A 213 -18.00 1.08 4.49
C VAL A 213 -19.35 1.26 5.20
N GLU A 214 -20.22 0.26 5.06
CA GLU A 214 -21.49 0.21 5.79
C GLU A 214 -21.25 0.34 7.31
N PRO A 215 -22.16 1.01 8.06
CA PRO A 215 -21.97 1.30 9.48
C PRO A 215 -21.68 0.06 10.35
N GLU A 216 -22.24 -1.09 10.01
CA GLU A 216 -22.01 -2.36 10.72
C GLU A 216 -20.56 -2.81 10.61
N TRP A 217 -19.95 -2.66 9.44
CA TRP A 217 -18.55 -2.98 9.21
C TRP A 217 -17.62 -1.95 9.84
N ALA A 218 -17.98 -0.66 9.73
CA ALA A 218 -17.22 0.41 10.36
C ALA A 218 -17.14 0.26 11.88
N ALA A 219 -18.22 -0.22 12.53
CA ALA A 219 -18.25 -0.43 13.97
C ALA A 219 -17.26 -1.52 14.45
N GLY A 220 -16.96 -2.50 13.59
CA GLY A 220 -16.03 -3.60 13.89
C GLY A 220 -14.57 -3.28 13.60
N VAL A 221 -14.24 -2.04 13.18
CA VAL A 221 -12.86 -1.61 12.92
C VAL A 221 -12.59 -0.29 13.61
N LYS A 222 -11.57 -0.25 14.47
CA LYS A 222 -11.21 0.95 15.25
C LYS A 222 -9.74 1.31 15.00
N PRO A 223 -9.46 2.52 14.50
CA PRO A 223 -8.09 3.02 14.46
C PRO A 223 -7.52 3.08 15.89
N LYS A 224 -6.28 2.63 16.09
CA LYS A 224 -5.61 2.70 17.41
C LYS A 224 -5.22 4.13 17.78
N GLN A 225 -4.88 4.93 16.79
CA GLN A 225 -4.60 6.35 16.91
C GLN A 225 -5.45 7.12 15.87
N PRO A 226 -6.74 7.34 16.14
CA PRO A 226 -7.66 7.89 15.15
C PRO A 226 -7.26 9.30 14.72
N PHE A 227 -7.28 9.56 13.41
CA PHE A 227 -7.19 10.90 12.87
C PHE A 227 -8.59 11.53 12.83
N ASP A 228 -8.84 12.53 13.68
CA ASP A 228 -10.13 13.22 13.75
C ASP A 228 -10.15 14.47 12.87
N TRP A 229 -10.60 14.31 11.62
CA TRP A 229 -10.76 15.41 10.66
C TRP A 229 -11.81 16.46 11.08
N ARG A 230 -12.71 16.15 12.03
CA ARG A 230 -13.75 17.07 12.51
C ARG A 230 -13.20 18.24 13.32
N GLN A 231 -11.93 18.16 13.72
CA GLN A 231 -11.24 19.24 14.43
C GLN A 231 -10.81 20.38 13.49
N TYR A 232 -10.92 20.18 12.18
CA TYR A 232 -10.49 21.15 11.17
C TYR A 232 -11.69 21.90 10.60
N ASP A 233 -11.53 23.22 10.41
CA ASP A 233 -12.52 24.04 9.70
C ASP A 233 -12.41 23.81 8.20
N LEU A 234 -13.34 23.02 7.66
CA LEU A 234 -13.37 22.59 6.26
C LEU A 234 -14.58 23.20 5.57
N SER A 235 -14.40 24.33 4.88
CA SER A 235 -15.45 25.02 4.12
C SER A 235 -15.76 24.33 2.78
N ALA A 236 -14.80 23.65 2.15
CA ALA A 236 -15.01 22.96 0.88
C ALA A 236 -15.79 21.65 1.07
N GLU A 237 -16.78 21.38 0.22
CA GLU A 237 -17.61 20.17 0.24
C GLU A 237 -17.59 19.45 -1.12
N PRO A 238 -16.45 18.88 -1.54
CA PRO A 238 -16.35 18.20 -2.83
C PRO A 238 -17.31 17.01 -2.90
N GLN A 239 -18.05 16.89 -4.01
CA GLN A 239 -18.99 15.80 -4.25
C GLN A 239 -18.39 14.69 -5.12
N THR A 240 -17.33 15.02 -5.86
CA THR A 240 -16.64 14.11 -6.78
C THR A 240 -15.13 14.08 -6.51
N LEU A 241 -14.48 12.99 -6.92
CA LEU A 241 -13.00 12.88 -6.83
C LEU A 241 -12.29 14.00 -7.63
N GLY A 242 -12.91 14.47 -8.71
CA GLY A 242 -12.39 15.58 -9.50
C GLY A 242 -12.41 16.90 -8.74
N GLU A 243 -13.52 17.21 -8.07
CA GLU A 243 -13.65 18.39 -7.20
C GLU A 243 -12.69 18.30 -6.02
N LEU A 244 -12.62 17.14 -5.33
CA LEU A 244 -11.65 16.95 -4.27
C LEU A 244 -10.22 17.21 -4.76
N ASN A 245 -9.85 16.69 -5.94
CA ASN A 245 -8.52 16.91 -6.49
C ASN A 245 -8.22 18.38 -6.78
N ALA A 246 -9.22 19.15 -7.21
CA ALA A 246 -9.07 20.60 -7.44
C ALA A 246 -8.86 21.37 -6.12
N GLU A 247 -9.63 21.03 -5.08
CA GLU A 247 -9.49 21.63 -3.74
C GLU A 247 -8.13 21.29 -3.12
N ILE A 248 -7.70 20.01 -3.20
CA ILE A 248 -6.38 19.60 -2.71
C ILE A 248 -5.26 20.32 -3.45
N ALA A 249 -5.37 20.48 -4.77
CA ALA A 249 -4.38 21.21 -5.55
C ALA A 249 -4.29 22.70 -5.13
N ALA A 250 -5.42 23.31 -4.80
CA ALA A 250 -5.46 24.70 -4.30
C ALA A 250 -4.81 24.81 -2.90
N LEU A 251 -5.03 23.84 -2.00
CA LEU A 251 -4.51 23.83 -0.64
C LEU A 251 -3.03 23.35 -0.54
N SER A 252 -2.51 22.67 -1.56
CA SER A 252 -1.21 21.99 -1.52
C SER A 252 -0.34 22.35 -2.73
N ASN A 253 -0.25 23.64 -3.08
CA ASN A 253 0.65 24.17 -4.10
C ASN A 253 0.59 23.44 -5.46
N GLY A 254 -0.60 23.08 -5.92
CA GLY A 254 -0.81 22.37 -7.18
C GLY A 254 -0.65 20.84 -7.10
N ARG A 255 -0.36 20.30 -5.91
CA ARG A 255 -0.23 18.86 -5.70
C ARG A 255 -1.59 18.16 -5.81
N SER A 256 -1.65 17.12 -6.58
CA SER A 256 -2.84 16.27 -6.71
C SER A 256 -3.01 15.34 -5.50
N ILE A 257 -4.22 14.80 -5.30
CA ILE A 257 -4.43 13.65 -4.39
C ILE A 257 -3.38 12.54 -4.64
N PRO A 258 -2.88 11.85 -3.61
CA PRO A 258 -1.93 10.75 -3.75
C PRO A 258 -2.36 9.74 -4.82
N THR A 259 -1.42 9.29 -5.64
CA THR A 259 -1.71 8.45 -6.82
C THR A 259 -2.41 7.14 -6.44
N LEU A 260 -1.96 6.49 -5.34
CA LEU A 260 -2.58 5.25 -4.88
C LEU A 260 -4.00 5.47 -4.39
N LEU A 261 -4.29 6.54 -3.64
CA LEU A 261 -5.66 6.89 -3.24
C LEU A 261 -6.58 7.08 -4.45
N LYS A 262 -6.09 7.74 -5.51
CA LYS A 262 -6.86 7.85 -6.76
C LYS A 262 -7.12 6.49 -7.41
N HIS A 263 -6.13 5.61 -7.44
CA HIS A 263 -6.29 4.28 -8.02
C HIS A 263 -7.32 3.47 -7.24
N TYR A 264 -7.25 3.47 -5.91
CA TYR A 264 -8.22 2.78 -5.06
C TYR A 264 -9.63 3.38 -5.19
N ALA A 265 -9.76 4.71 -5.18
CA ALA A 265 -11.04 5.37 -5.42
C ALA A 265 -11.64 5.05 -6.80
N MET A 266 -10.81 4.92 -7.84
CA MET A 266 -11.26 4.47 -9.16
C MET A 266 -11.73 3.01 -9.18
N LEU A 267 -11.26 2.18 -8.28
CA LEU A 267 -11.70 0.80 -8.09
C LEU A 267 -12.86 0.67 -7.10
N GLU A 268 -13.43 1.80 -6.68
CA GLU A 268 -14.53 1.88 -5.70
C GLU A 268 -14.15 1.23 -4.35
N ALA A 269 -12.91 1.50 -3.90
CA ALA A 269 -12.47 1.10 -2.58
C ALA A 269 -13.34 1.72 -1.50
N GLU A 270 -13.69 0.91 -0.50
CA GLU A 270 -14.40 1.32 0.71
C GLU A 270 -13.39 1.59 1.84
N PHE A 271 -13.62 2.63 2.65
CA PHE A 271 -12.74 3.07 3.74
C PHE A 271 -13.35 2.74 5.10
N PHE A 272 -12.59 2.07 5.96
CA PHE A 272 -12.98 1.76 7.34
C PHE A 272 -12.69 2.88 8.33
N GLY A 273 -11.68 3.70 8.05
CA GLY A 273 -11.27 4.80 8.91
C GLY A 273 -9.82 5.19 8.68
N PHE A 274 -9.37 6.17 9.48
CA PHE A 274 -8.04 6.76 9.35
C PHE A 274 -7.29 6.71 10.67
N ASN A 275 -6.02 6.28 10.62
CA ASN A 275 -5.11 6.15 11.75
C ASN A 275 -3.87 7.00 11.54
N VAL A 276 -3.31 7.56 12.59
CA VAL A 276 -1.96 8.16 12.55
C VAL A 276 -0.95 7.07 12.85
N ASP A 277 0.03 6.87 11.98
CA ASP A 277 1.09 5.87 12.18
C ASP A 277 2.35 6.53 12.75
N PRO A 278 2.63 6.37 14.06
CA PRO A 278 3.80 6.97 14.71
C PRO A 278 5.13 6.32 14.26
N ASP A 279 5.08 5.05 13.84
CA ASP A 279 6.26 4.31 13.41
C ASP A 279 6.64 4.63 11.96
N PHE A 280 5.74 5.31 11.24
CA PHE A 280 5.93 5.73 9.85
C PHE A 280 5.77 7.25 9.71
N CYS A 281 6.58 8.00 10.44
CA CYS A 281 6.63 9.48 10.41
C CYS A 281 5.29 10.19 10.71
N ASN A 282 4.38 9.58 11.47
CA ASN A 282 3.04 10.10 11.76
C ASN A 282 2.22 10.43 10.49
N VAL A 283 2.38 9.67 9.41
CA VAL A 283 1.48 9.76 8.26
C VAL A 283 0.07 9.33 8.64
N VAL A 284 -0.91 9.73 7.85
CA VAL A 284 -2.29 9.30 8.07
C VAL A 284 -2.61 8.14 7.14
N ASP A 285 -2.88 6.97 7.70
CA ASP A 285 -3.22 5.76 6.99
C ASP A 285 -4.71 5.52 6.93
N GLY A 286 -5.26 5.42 5.74
CA GLY A 286 -6.62 4.94 5.52
C GLY A 286 -6.66 3.43 5.36
N LEU A 287 -7.41 2.70 6.20
CA LEU A 287 -7.67 1.28 5.95
C LEU A 287 -8.73 1.15 4.87
N ILE A 288 -8.38 0.47 3.78
CA ILE A 288 -9.25 0.28 2.63
C ILE A 288 -9.57 -1.19 2.37
N CYS A 289 -10.70 -1.42 1.71
CA CYS A 289 -11.05 -2.68 1.06
C CYS A 289 -11.49 -2.42 -0.38
N VAL A 290 -10.91 -3.13 -1.33
CA VAL A 290 -11.40 -3.21 -2.71
C VAL A 290 -12.06 -4.57 -2.91
N ASP A 291 -13.38 -4.61 -3.10
CA ASP A 291 -14.08 -5.81 -3.56
C ASP A 291 -13.96 -5.89 -5.09
N LEU A 292 -13.15 -6.84 -5.58
CA LEU A 292 -12.84 -6.98 -7.00
C LEU A 292 -14.06 -7.37 -7.85
N LEU A 293 -15.11 -7.94 -7.23
CA LEU A 293 -16.35 -8.26 -7.93
C LEU A 293 -17.27 -7.05 -8.08
N LYS A 294 -17.19 -6.10 -7.13
CA LYS A 294 -17.93 -4.83 -7.18
C LYS A 294 -17.20 -3.79 -8.05
N ALA A 295 -15.87 -3.85 -8.10
CA ALA A 295 -15.06 -2.88 -8.84
C ALA A 295 -15.48 -2.78 -10.32
N PRO A 296 -15.48 -1.54 -10.91
CA PRO A 296 -15.87 -1.34 -12.32
C PRO A 296 -14.97 -2.16 -13.25
N GLN A 297 -15.55 -3.11 -13.97
CA GLN A 297 -14.82 -4.09 -14.78
C GLN A 297 -13.80 -3.47 -15.73
N ARG A 298 -14.20 -2.38 -16.42
CA ARG A 298 -13.33 -1.68 -17.37
C ARG A 298 -12.10 -1.07 -16.69
N LYS A 299 -12.27 -0.57 -15.46
CA LYS A 299 -11.17 0.00 -14.67
C LYS A 299 -10.29 -1.13 -14.13
N LEU A 300 -10.90 -2.17 -13.58
CA LEU A 300 -10.19 -3.34 -13.07
C LEU A 300 -9.31 -3.99 -14.17
N ALA A 301 -9.88 -4.18 -15.39
CA ALA A 301 -9.14 -4.70 -16.53
C ALA A 301 -7.95 -3.80 -16.96
N ARG A 302 -8.05 -2.49 -16.78
CA ARG A 302 -6.94 -1.57 -17.04
C ARG A 302 -5.76 -1.79 -16.09
N PHE A 303 -6.05 -2.06 -14.81
CA PHE A 303 -5.02 -2.28 -13.78
C PHE A 303 -4.46 -3.71 -13.84
N MET A 304 -5.33 -4.72 -13.82
CA MET A 304 -4.93 -6.12 -13.63
C MET A 304 -4.86 -6.93 -14.93
N GLY A 305 -5.33 -6.37 -16.04
CA GLY A 305 -5.48 -7.07 -17.32
C GLY A 305 -6.83 -7.81 -17.43
N PRO A 306 -7.31 -8.04 -18.66
CA PRO A 306 -8.64 -8.67 -18.88
C PRO A 306 -8.69 -10.12 -18.39
N VAL A 307 -7.62 -10.89 -18.55
CA VAL A 307 -7.56 -12.30 -18.14
C VAL A 307 -7.82 -12.48 -16.64
N ALA A 308 -7.25 -11.61 -15.80
CA ALA A 308 -7.48 -11.66 -14.36
C ALA A 308 -8.94 -11.35 -13.99
N VAL A 309 -9.56 -10.41 -14.71
CA VAL A 309 -10.99 -10.06 -14.50
C VAL A 309 -11.90 -11.20 -14.87
N ASP A 310 -11.63 -11.88 -15.99
CA ASP A 310 -12.42 -13.04 -16.44
C ASP A 310 -12.29 -14.20 -15.46
N ALA A 311 -11.09 -14.48 -14.96
CA ALA A 311 -10.84 -15.53 -13.96
C ALA A 311 -11.58 -15.27 -12.63
N LEU A 312 -11.54 -14.03 -12.14
CA LEU A 312 -12.25 -13.64 -10.90
C LEU A 312 -13.75 -13.81 -10.98
N ARG A 313 -14.34 -13.66 -12.18
CA ARG A 313 -15.79 -13.79 -12.40
C ARG A 313 -16.23 -15.22 -12.66
N ALA A 314 -15.31 -16.06 -13.14
CA ALA A 314 -15.60 -17.48 -13.41
C ALA A 314 -15.49 -18.36 -12.16
N ALA A 315 -14.82 -17.90 -11.11
CA ALA A 315 -14.61 -18.58 -9.83
C ALA A 315 -15.71 -18.25 -8.82
#